data_51101f2ab588b8c5635637f79e3700a8
#
_entry.id   51101f2ab588b8c5635637f79e3700a8
#
_cell.length_a   1.000
_cell.length_b   1.000
_cell.length_c   1.000
_cell.angle_alpha   90.00
_cell.angle_beta   90.00
_cell.angle_gamma   90.00
#
_symmetry.space_group_name_H-M   'P 1'
#
loop_
_entity.id
_entity.type
_entity.pdbx_description
1 polymer ?
#
loop_
_entity_poly.entity_id
_entity_poly.type
_entity_poly.pdbx_seq_one_letter_code
_entity_poly.pdbx_strand_id
1 'polypeptide(L)'
;MQQIPGTGNLRYPDMLRSANVEGEVLAQFVVDADGRYEAGSFKVLKSSHDLFTQAVKNALPNMRFYPAEVGGKKVKQLVQQPFTFSLSKGE
;
A
#
# COMPACT_ATOMS: atom_id res chain seq x y z
N MET A 1 -6.44 4.72 -8.18
CA MET A 1 -7.30 4.40 -7.03
C MET A 1 -6.70 5.02 -5.78
N GLN A 2 -7.52 5.59 -4.92
CA GLN A 2 -7.05 6.28 -3.75
C GLN A 2 -7.43 5.57 -2.47
N GLN A 3 -6.50 5.57 -1.52
CA GLN A 3 -6.77 5.08 -0.18
C GLN A 3 -7.63 6.09 0.58
N ILE A 4 -8.58 5.59 1.35
CA ILE A 4 -9.40 6.44 2.21
C ILE A 4 -8.52 6.90 3.37
N PRO A 5 -8.43 8.22 3.62
CA PRO A 5 -7.58 8.73 4.70
C PRO A 5 -7.98 8.17 6.06
N GLY A 6 -6.99 7.96 6.91
CA GLY A 6 -7.23 7.46 8.26
C GLY A 6 -7.34 5.96 8.37
N THR A 7 -7.22 5.23 7.27
CA THR A 7 -7.28 3.78 7.29
C THR A 7 -5.89 3.19 7.06
N GLY A 8 -5.51 2.23 7.87
CA GLY A 8 -4.27 1.49 7.73
C GLY A 8 -3.03 2.36 7.61
N ASN A 9 -2.26 2.48 8.66
CA ASN A 9 -1.06 3.31 8.64
C ASN A 9 0.12 2.50 8.16
N LEU A 10 0.79 3.01 7.13
CA LEU A 10 2.03 2.42 6.66
C LEU A 10 3.12 2.72 7.67
N ARG A 11 3.74 1.67 8.19
CA ARG A 11 4.70 1.81 9.27
C ARG A 11 6.12 1.72 8.74
N TYR A 12 6.94 2.70 9.09
CA TYR A 12 8.34 2.68 8.72
C TYR A 12 9.07 1.66 9.61
N PRO A 13 9.76 0.67 9.04
CA PRO A 13 10.49 -0.29 9.88
C PRO A 13 11.58 0.39 10.69
N ASP A 14 11.56 0.16 12.00
CA ASP A 14 12.49 0.85 12.92
C ASP A 14 13.94 0.65 12.54
N MET A 15 14.31 -0.55 12.13
CA MET A 15 15.68 -0.86 11.75
C MET A 15 16.15 0.00 10.58
N LEU A 16 15.31 0.17 9.58
CA LEU A 16 15.65 0.96 8.41
C LEU A 16 15.60 2.45 8.71
N ARG A 17 14.69 2.85 9.56
CA ARG A 17 14.61 4.24 9.98
C ARG A 17 15.87 4.65 10.75
N SER A 18 16.31 3.80 11.67
CA SER A 18 17.54 4.07 12.44
C SER A 18 18.77 4.13 11.56
N ALA A 19 18.77 3.37 10.48
CA ALA A 19 19.89 3.34 9.55
C ALA A 19 19.78 4.38 8.44
N ASN A 20 18.75 5.22 8.49
CA ASN A 20 18.49 6.24 7.46
C ASN A 20 18.31 5.65 6.07
N VAL A 21 17.71 4.49 5.98
CA VAL A 21 17.46 3.82 4.71
C VAL A 21 16.08 4.22 4.20
N GLU A 22 16.05 4.79 3.00
CA GLU A 22 14.82 5.14 2.32
C GLU A 22 14.61 4.23 1.12
N GLY A 23 13.38 4.17 0.63
CA GLY A 23 13.12 3.34 -0.53
C GLY A 23 11.68 3.36 -0.93
N GLU A 24 11.33 2.42 -1.79
CA GLU A 24 9.97 2.35 -2.29
C GLU A 24 9.60 0.92 -2.63
N VAL A 25 8.30 0.66 -2.61
CA VAL A 25 7.73 -0.63 -2.97
C VAL A 25 6.65 -0.38 -4.01
N LEU A 26 6.73 -1.07 -5.13
CA LEU A 26 5.65 -1.08 -6.11
C LEU A 26 4.90 -2.38 -5.94
N ALA A 27 3.66 -2.30 -5.51
CA ALA A 27 2.85 -3.46 -5.21
C ALA A 27 1.66 -3.56 -6.14
N GLN A 28 1.25 -4.79 -6.42
CA GLN A 28 0.04 -5.07 -7.17
C GLN A 28 -0.90 -5.86 -6.28
N PHE A 29 -2.15 -5.47 -6.25
CA PHE A 29 -3.14 -6.16 -5.44
C PHE A 29 -4.54 -5.84 -5.97
N VAL A 30 -5.51 -6.61 -5.49
CA VAL A 30 -6.91 -6.41 -5.89
C VAL A 30 -7.65 -5.68 -4.78
N VAL A 31 -8.40 -4.66 -5.18
CA VAL A 31 -9.34 -3.96 -4.29
C VAL A 31 -10.73 -4.40 -4.71
N ASP A 32 -11.49 -4.94 -3.77
CA ASP A 32 -12.81 -5.46 -4.08
C ASP A 32 -13.85 -4.33 -4.16
N ALA A 33 -15.08 -4.70 -4.48
CA ALA A 33 -16.14 -3.71 -4.67
C ALA A 33 -16.47 -2.94 -3.41
N ASP A 34 -16.07 -3.43 -2.25
CA ASP A 34 -16.27 -2.75 -0.98
C ASP A 34 -15.11 -1.83 -0.61
N GLY A 35 -14.09 -1.77 -1.44
CA GLY A 35 -12.92 -0.93 -1.16
C GLY A 35 -11.88 -1.58 -0.28
N ARG A 36 -11.92 -2.90 -0.14
CA ARG A 36 -10.98 -3.63 0.72
C ARG A 36 -9.96 -4.39 -0.10
N TYR A 37 -8.76 -4.45 0.44
CA TYR A 37 -7.71 -5.29 -0.11
C TYR A 37 -8.16 -6.75 -0.06
N GLU A 38 -8.05 -7.44 -1.19
CA GLU A 38 -8.41 -8.85 -1.26
C GLU A 38 -7.21 -9.68 -0.83
N ALA A 39 -7.38 -10.45 0.26
CA ALA A 39 -6.30 -11.23 0.82
C ALA A 39 -5.77 -12.24 -0.21
N GLY A 40 -4.44 -12.37 -0.25
CA GLY A 40 -3.82 -13.31 -1.16
C GLY A 40 -3.54 -12.74 -2.54
N SER A 41 -3.99 -11.53 -2.83
CA SER A 41 -3.76 -10.92 -4.14
C SER A 41 -2.46 -10.10 -4.20
N PHE A 42 -1.77 -9.95 -3.08
CA PHE A 42 -0.59 -9.11 -2.99
C PHE A 42 0.57 -9.67 -3.80
N LYS A 43 1.17 -8.80 -4.61
CA LYS A 43 2.34 -9.17 -5.39
C LYS A 43 3.27 -7.98 -5.44
N VAL A 44 4.54 -8.20 -5.13
CA VAL A 44 5.55 -7.15 -5.22
C VAL A 44 6.12 -7.14 -6.63
N LEU A 45 6.02 -5.99 -7.28
CA LEU A 45 6.60 -5.82 -8.61
C LEU A 45 8.01 -5.25 -8.51
N LYS A 46 8.25 -4.42 -7.50
CA LYS A 46 9.56 -3.82 -7.27
C LYS A 46 9.66 -3.42 -5.81
N SER A 47 10.82 -3.64 -5.20
CA SER A 47 11.03 -3.25 -3.80
C SER A 47 12.50 -2.95 -3.57
N SER A 48 12.76 -1.88 -2.81
CA SER A 48 14.11 -1.51 -2.44
C SER A 48 14.65 -2.38 -1.31
N HIS A 49 13.77 -2.93 -0.47
CA HIS A 49 14.20 -3.72 0.68
C HIS A 49 13.04 -4.58 1.16
N ASP A 50 13.35 -5.79 1.61
CA ASP A 50 12.34 -6.74 2.06
C ASP A 50 11.53 -6.22 3.24
N LEU A 51 12.14 -5.46 4.14
CA LEU A 51 11.44 -4.92 5.29
C LEU A 51 10.38 -3.90 4.87
N PHE A 52 10.63 -3.15 3.81
CA PHE A 52 9.62 -2.25 3.26
C PHE A 52 8.45 -3.05 2.67
N THR A 53 8.77 -4.15 1.98
CA THR A 53 7.75 -5.04 1.44
C THR A 53 6.85 -5.57 2.55
N GLN A 54 7.45 -6.00 3.66
CA GLN A 54 6.71 -6.50 4.80
C GLN A 54 5.82 -5.44 5.41
N ALA A 55 6.32 -4.20 5.50
CA ALA A 55 5.54 -3.10 6.04
C ALA A 55 4.29 -2.85 5.22
N VAL A 56 4.42 -2.87 3.89
CA VAL A 56 3.28 -2.69 3.00
C VAL A 56 2.31 -3.86 3.15
N LYS A 57 2.82 -5.07 3.14
CA LYS A 57 1.98 -6.26 3.25
C LYS A 57 1.18 -6.26 4.55
N ASN A 58 1.81 -5.84 5.65
CA ASN A 58 1.15 -5.82 6.95
C ASN A 58 0.13 -4.70 7.06
N ALA A 59 0.30 -3.62 6.32
CA ALA A 59 -0.60 -2.48 6.39
C ALA A 59 -1.84 -2.66 5.51
N LEU A 60 -1.72 -3.38 4.40
CA LEU A 60 -2.80 -3.48 3.42
C LEU A 60 -4.12 -4.00 3.98
N PRO A 61 -4.15 -5.02 4.85
CA PRO A 61 -5.42 -5.51 5.35
C PRO A 61 -6.23 -4.48 6.13
N ASN A 62 -5.57 -3.46 6.66
CA ASN A 62 -6.23 -2.40 7.42
C ASN A 62 -6.53 -1.17 6.58
N MET A 63 -6.09 -1.15 5.34
CA MET A 63 -6.35 -0.04 4.44
C MET A 63 -7.71 -0.17 3.82
N ARG A 64 -8.30 0.97 3.49
CA ARG A 64 -9.55 1.05 2.75
C ARG A 64 -9.34 1.97 1.57
N PHE A 65 -9.99 1.66 0.48
CA PHE A 65 -9.84 2.39 -0.77
C PHE A 65 -11.21 2.80 -1.28
N TYR A 66 -11.22 3.84 -2.12
CA TYR A 66 -12.43 4.16 -2.86
C TYR A 66 -12.53 3.14 -3.99
N PRO A 67 -13.56 2.31 -4.02
CA PRO A 67 -13.65 1.27 -5.05
C PRO A 67 -13.87 1.88 -6.43
N ALA A 68 -13.41 1.18 -7.45
CA ALA A 68 -13.66 1.57 -8.83
C ALA A 68 -15.14 1.44 -9.13
N GLU A 69 -15.63 2.25 -10.07
CA GLU A 69 -17.02 2.20 -10.48
C GLU A 69 -17.12 2.13 -11.99
N VAL A 70 -18.08 1.33 -12.46
CA VAL A 70 -18.41 1.24 -13.87
C VAL A 70 -19.93 1.38 -13.97
N GLY A 71 -20.37 2.41 -14.71
CA GLY A 71 -21.79 2.65 -14.86
C GLY A 71 -22.52 2.84 -13.54
N GLY A 72 -21.86 3.46 -12.55
CA GLY A 72 -22.45 3.70 -11.25
C GLY A 72 -22.38 2.53 -10.30
N LYS A 73 -21.81 1.42 -10.72
CA LYS A 73 -21.68 0.23 -9.87
C LYS A 73 -20.24 0.06 -9.41
N LYS A 74 -20.06 -0.23 -8.13
CA LYS A 74 -18.75 -0.52 -7.59
C LYS A 74 -18.26 -1.87 -8.06
N VAL A 75 -17.01 -1.94 -8.47
CA VAL A 75 -16.43 -3.15 -9.05
C VAL A 75 -15.06 -3.43 -8.46
N LYS A 76 -14.67 -4.69 -8.54
CA LYS A 76 -13.32 -5.13 -8.18
C LYS A 76 -12.33 -4.60 -9.20
N GLN A 77 -11.12 -4.25 -8.75
CA GLN A 77 -10.09 -3.74 -9.65
C GLN A 77 -8.71 -4.20 -9.22
N LEU A 78 -7.90 -4.52 -10.23
CA LEU A 78 -6.48 -4.78 -10.03
C LEU A 78 -5.75 -3.45 -9.99
N VAL A 79 -4.94 -3.24 -8.96
CA VAL A 79 -4.27 -1.97 -8.70
C VAL A 79 -2.77 -2.18 -8.61
N GLN A 80 -2.01 -1.27 -9.23
CA GLN A 80 -0.57 -1.17 -9.00
C GLN A 80 -0.33 0.14 -8.28
N GLN A 81 0.29 0.06 -7.11
CA GLN A 81 0.43 1.23 -6.25
C GLN A 81 1.85 1.33 -5.72
N PRO A 82 2.52 2.48 -5.90
CA PRO A 82 3.81 2.70 -5.28
C PRO A 82 3.62 3.18 -3.84
N PHE A 83 4.50 2.69 -2.97
CA PHE A 83 4.56 3.12 -1.56
C PHE A 83 5.96 3.65 -1.32
N THR A 84 6.06 4.92 -0.97
CA THR A 84 7.36 5.56 -0.77
C THR A 84 7.67 5.68 0.72
N PHE A 85 8.86 5.26 1.10
CA PHE A 85 9.37 5.40 2.47
C PHE A 85 10.44 6.46 2.46
N SER A 86 10.15 7.60 3.04
CA SER A 86 11.06 8.74 3.03
C SER A 86 11.24 9.28 4.44
N LEU A 87 12.46 9.68 4.75
CA LEU A 87 12.81 10.27 6.04
C LEU A 87 12.93 11.77 5.96
N SER A 88 12.37 12.36 4.93
CA SER A 88 12.37 13.80 4.77
C SER A 88 11.84 14.46 6.06
N LYS A 89 12.52 15.49 6.51
CA LYS A 89 12.09 16.19 7.70
C LYS A 89 10.91 17.10 7.44
N GLY A 90 10.61 17.36 6.22
CA GLY A 90 9.43 18.15 5.89
C GLY A 90 9.51 19.58 6.36
N GLU A 91 10.65 19.99 6.73
CA GLU A 91 10.77 21.36 7.19
C GLU A 91 10.90 22.29 6.15
#